data_2013896c9d6a57bb77870a811d44eaa4
#
_entry.id   2013896c9d6a57bb77870a811d44eaa4
#
_cell.length_a   1.000
_cell.length_b   1.000
_cell.length_c   1.000
_cell.angle_alpha   90.00
_cell.angle_beta   90.00
_cell.angle_gamma   90.00
#
_symmetry.space_group_name_H-M   'P 1'
#
loop_
_entity.id
_entity.type
_entity.pdbx_description
1 polymer ?
#
loop_
_entity_poly.entity_id
_entity_poly.type
_entity_poly.pdbx_seq_one_letter_code
_entity_poly.pdbx_strand_id
1 'polypeptide(L)'
;MFGIVVFVIFIVIVLMIAASCIRIVPQAHALIVERLGMYKDTWGTGLHIKMPFVDRIAKRVNLKEQVVDFAPQPVITKDNVTMRIDTVVFFQITDPRLFTYGVENPIMAIENLTATTLRNIIGDMELDATLTSREIINTKMRASLDVATDPWGIKVNRVEL
;
A
#
# COMPACT_ATOMS: atom_id res chain seq x y z
N MET A 1 -41.20 39.04 3.85
CA MET A 1 -40.51 38.23 4.86
C MET A 1 -40.22 36.80 4.40
N PHE A 2 -41.19 36.07 3.87
CA PHE A 2 -41.00 34.70 3.40
C PHE A 2 -39.88 34.53 2.33
N GLY A 3 -39.82 35.44 1.33
CA GLY A 3 -38.79 35.42 0.29
C GLY A 3 -37.37 35.63 0.80
N ILE A 4 -37.19 36.46 1.83
CA ILE A 4 -35.87 36.69 2.45
C ILE A 4 -35.39 35.43 3.19
N VAL A 5 -36.29 34.75 3.88
CA VAL A 5 -35.97 33.51 4.59
C VAL A 5 -35.55 32.42 3.60
N VAL A 6 -36.29 32.25 2.50
CA VAL A 6 -35.93 31.29 1.44
C VAL A 6 -34.58 31.61 0.82
N PHE A 7 -34.31 32.89 0.56
CA PHE A 7 -33.03 33.34 -0.01
C PHE A 7 -31.85 33.09 0.92
N VAL A 8 -32.03 33.34 2.24
CA VAL A 8 -31.00 33.06 3.24
C VAL A 8 -30.73 31.56 3.34
N ILE A 9 -31.78 30.72 3.36
CA ILE A 9 -31.63 29.26 3.37
C ILE A 9 -30.86 28.78 2.13
N PHE A 10 -31.17 29.31 0.95
CA PHE A 10 -30.49 29.01 -0.31
C PHE A 10 -28.99 29.34 -0.22
N ILE A 11 -28.63 30.53 0.27
CA ILE A 11 -27.22 30.93 0.46
C ILE A 11 -26.51 30.00 1.43
N VAL A 12 -27.12 29.63 2.55
CA VAL A 12 -26.54 28.72 3.55
C VAL A 12 -26.28 27.35 2.93
N ILE A 13 -27.21 26.84 2.11
CA ILE A 13 -27.04 25.54 1.43
C ILE A 13 -25.87 25.64 0.43
N VAL A 14 -25.77 26.69 -0.36
CA VAL A 14 -24.67 26.90 -1.33
C VAL A 14 -23.33 27.00 -0.62
N LEU A 15 -23.24 27.73 0.49
CA LEU A 15 -22.02 27.83 1.29
C LEU A 15 -21.63 26.48 1.93
N MET A 16 -22.59 25.70 2.39
CA MET A 16 -22.37 24.38 2.96
C MET A 16 -21.84 23.40 1.90
N ILE A 17 -22.39 23.44 0.69
CA ILE A 17 -21.88 22.64 -0.45
C ILE A 17 -20.47 23.09 -0.83
N ALA A 18 -20.22 24.40 -0.93
CA ALA A 18 -18.90 24.93 -1.26
C ALA A 18 -17.84 24.55 -0.23
N ALA A 19 -18.14 24.60 1.06
CA ALA A 19 -17.26 24.17 2.13
C ALA A 19 -16.97 22.66 2.07
N SER A 20 -17.94 21.85 1.67
CA SER A 20 -17.79 20.41 1.49
C SER A 20 -16.92 20.02 0.30
N CYS A 21 -16.72 20.94 -0.67
CA CYS A 21 -15.88 20.71 -1.84
C CYS A 21 -14.38 20.77 -1.53
N ILE A 22 -14.00 21.46 -0.46
CA ILE A 22 -12.59 21.65 -0.12
C ILE A 22 -12.07 20.45 0.64
N ARG A 23 -10.97 19.85 0.17
CA ARG A 23 -10.25 18.77 0.83
C ARG A 23 -8.78 19.10 0.96
N ILE A 24 -8.26 18.91 2.16
CA ILE A 24 -6.83 19.05 2.47
C ILE A 24 -6.23 17.66 2.60
N VAL A 25 -5.20 17.40 1.81
CA VAL A 25 -4.42 16.17 1.88
C VAL A 25 -3.17 16.42 2.71
N PRO A 26 -3.00 15.75 3.84
CA PRO A 26 -1.81 15.92 4.68
C PRO A 26 -0.57 15.35 3.99
N GLN A 27 0.61 15.74 4.51
CA GLN A 27 1.89 15.22 3.99
C GLN A 27 1.97 13.70 4.09
N ALA A 28 2.72 13.10 3.15
CA ALA A 28 2.91 11.66 3.03
C ALA A 28 1.61 10.85 2.86
N HIS A 29 0.57 11.49 2.31
CA HIS A 29 -0.66 10.82 1.91
C HIS A 29 -1.01 11.18 0.47
N ALA A 30 -1.70 10.26 -0.19
CA ALA A 30 -2.32 10.50 -1.49
C ALA A 30 -3.78 10.05 -1.43
N LEU A 31 -4.65 10.75 -2.15
CA LEU A 31 -6.05 10.37 -2.31
C LEU A 31 -6.29 9.96 -3.75
N ILE A 32 -6.86 8.78 -3.93
CA ILE A 32 -7.36 8.32 -5.23
C ILE A 32 -8.77 8.85 -5.41
N VAL A 33 -8.98 9.60 -6.48
CA VAL A 33 -10.26 10.22 -6.80
C VAL A 33 -10.86 9.54 -8.02
N GLU A 34 -12.07 9.08 -7.87
CA GLU A 34 -12.91 8.53 -8.93
C GLU A 34 -14.01 9.51 -9.30
N ARG A 35 -14.32 9.56 -10.58
CA ARG A 35 -15.46 10.28 -11.12
C ARG A 35 -16.40 9.29 -11.78
N LEU A 36 -17.61 9.15 -11.22
CA LEU A 36 -18.63 8.22 -11.73
C LEU A 36 -18.09 6.77 -11.91
N GLY A 37 -17.25 6.32 -10.97
CA GLY A 37 -16.67 4.98 -10.99
C GLY A 37 -15.40 4.81 -11.84
N MET A 38 -14.95 5.84 -12.54
CA MET A 38 -13.69 5.83 -13.27
C MET A 38 -12.60 6.58 -12.51
N TYR A 39 -11.36 6.07 -12.56
CA TYR A 39 -10.20 6.80 -12.07
C TYR A 39 -10.09 8.17 -12.76
N LYS A 40 -10.02 9.22 -11.95
CA LYS A 40 -9.84 10.59 -12.45
C LYS A 40 -8.43 11.08 -12.24
N ASP A 41 -7.99 11.05 -10.97
CA ASP A 41 -6.72 11.68 -10.58
C ASP A 41 -6.24 11.14 -9.23
N THR A 42 -4.94 11.32 -8.97
CA THR A 42 -4.32 11.08 -7.67
C THR A 42 -3.94 12.40 -7.04
N TRP A 43 -4.58 12.76 -5.93
CA TRP A 43 -4.28 13.99 -5.22
C TRP A 43 -3.13 13.78 -4.23
N GLY A 44 -2.04 14.49 -4.49
CA GLY A 44 -0.92 14.61 -3.56
C GLY A 44 -1.22 15.60 -2.43
N THR A 45 -0.20 15.89 -1.63
CA THR A 45 -0.27 16.83 -0.50
C THR A 45 -0.72 18.22 -0.96
N GLY A 46 -1.63 18.82 -0.21
CA GLY A 46 -2.12 20.18 -0.46
C GLY A 46 -3.63 20.30 -0.46
N LEU A 47 -4.09 21.43 -0.98
CA LEU A 47 -5.50 21.77 -1.07
C LEU A 47 -6.05 21.35 -2.44
N HIS A 48 -7.13 20.57 -2.42
CA HIS A 48 -7.82 20.09 -3.60
C HIS A 48 -9.31 20.42 -3.54
N ILE A 49 -9.90 20.62 -4.71
CA ILE A 49 -11.33 20.90 -4.84
C ILE A 49 -12.01 19.67 -5.43
N LYS A 50 -12.94 19.12 -4.66
CA LYS A 50 -13.78 18.00 -5.04
C LYS A 50 -15.09 18.52 -5.64
N MET A 51 -15.50 18.01 -6.79
CA MET A 51 -16.85 18.25 -7.28
C MET A 51 -17.87 17.45 -6.44
N PRO A 52 -18.85 18.14 -5.83
CA PRO A 52 -19.90 17.45 -5.09
C PRO A 52 -20.70 16.56 -6.04
N PHE A 53 -21.22 15.44 -5.53
CA PHE A 53 -22.03 14.43 -6.22
C PHE A 53 -21.33 13.59 -7.31
N VAL A 54 -20.27 14.11 -7.94
CA VAL A 54 -19.60 13.47 -9.09
C VAL A 54 -18.28 12.80 -8.70
N ASP A 55 -17.47 13.49 -7.88
CA ASP A 55 -16.16 13.01 -7.45
C ASP A 55 -16.26 12.25 -6.13
N ARG A 56 -15.69 11.05 -6.09
CA ARG A 56 -15.60 10.19 -4.90
C ARG A 56 -14.14 9.95 -4.56
N ILE A 57 -13.81 9.99 -3.27
CA ILE A 57 -12.51 9.52 -2.78
C ILE A 57 -12.61 7.99 -2.64
N ALA A 58 -11.91 7.26 -3.52
CA ALA A 58 -11.92 5.80 -3.54
C ALA A 58 -11.03 5.22 -2.44
N LYS A 59 -9.82 5.75 -2.27
CA LYS A 59 -8.86 5.27 -1.28
C LYS A 59 -7.94 6.40 -0.81
N ARG A 60 -7.58 6.34 0.47
CA ARG A 60 -6.50 7.15 1.05
C ARG A 60 -5.29 6.26 1.23
N VAL A 61 -4.19 6.63 0.61
CA VAL A 61 -2.94 5.86 0.60
C VAL A 61 -1.90 6.59 1.46
N ASN A 62 -1.25 5.85 2.35
CA ASN A 62 -0.13 6.35 3.14
C ASN A 62 1.16 6.06 2.38
N LEU A 63 1.96 7.10 2.10
CA LEU A 63 3.21 7.01 1.34
C LEU A 63 4.45 6.85 2.23
N LYS A 64 4.27 6.84 3.56
CA LYS A 64 5.36 6.56 4.49
C LYS A 64 5.79 5.09 4.37
N GLU A 65 7.02 4.83 4.74
CA GLU A 65 7.48 3.45 4.92
C GLU A 65 6.59 2.72 5.93
N GLN A 66 6.17 1.54 5.57
CA GLN A 66 5.34 0.66 6.38
C GLN A 66 6.13 -0.60 6.70
N VAL A 67 5.86 -1.16 7.86
CA VAL A 67 6.47 -2.39 8.34
C VAL A 67 5.37 -3.41 8.57
N VAL A 68 5.56 -4.59 8.01
CA VAL A 68 4.67 -5.73 8.24
C VAL A 68 5.49 -6.91 8.73
N ASP A 69 5.07 -7.45 9.85
CA ASP A 69 5.60 -8.65 10.45
C ASP A 69 4.71 -9.83 10.05
N PHE A 70 5.27 -10.79 9.34
CA PHE A 70 4.55 -11.98 8.90
C PHE A 70 4.79 -13.14 9.84
N ALA A 71 3.75 -13.93 10.08
CA ALA A 71 3.83 -15.11 10.93
C ALA A 71 4.90 -16.07 10.44
N PRO A 72 5.60 -16.80 11.37
CA PRO A 72 6.66 -17.74 11.02
C PRO A 72 6.20 -18.78 10.01
N GLN A 73 6.91 -18.86 8.89
CA GLN A 73 6.62 -19.78 7.80
C GLN A 73 7.46 -21.05 7.94
N PRO A 74 6.86 -22.25 7.82
CA PRO A 74 7.62 -23.49 7.79
C PRO A 74 8.34 -23.63 6.43
N VAL A 75 9.64 -23.86 6.48
CA VAL A 75 10.49 -24.07 5.31
C VAL A 75 11.34 -25.33 5.52
N ILE A 76 11.75 -25.96 4.42
CA ILE A 76 12.58 -27.15 4.44
C ILE A 76 13.88 -26.83 3.69
N THR A 77 15.00 -27.05 4.33
CA THR A 77 16.34 -26.85 3.75
C THR A 77 16.70 -27.99 2.79
N LYS A 78 17.77 -27.79 2.02
CA LYS A 78 18.28 -28.77 1.06
C LYS A 78 18.67 -30.13 1.72
N ASP A 79 19.15 -30.08 2.95
CA ASP A 79 19.48 -31.24 3.77
C ASP A 79 18.28 -31.83 4.54
N ASN A 80 17.06 -31.45 4.11
CA ASN A 80 15.78 -31.97 4.61
C ASN A 80 15.50 -31.67 6.09
N VAL A 81 15.97 -30.53 6.58
CA VAL A 81 15.66 -30.03 7.93
C VAL A 81 14.50 -29.03 7.85
N THR A 82 13.47 -29.26 8.67
CA THR A 82 12.35 -28.31 8.79
C THR A 82 12.66 -27.24 9.82
N MET A 83 12.50 -25.98 9.43
CA MET A 83 12.65 -24.84 10.33
C MET A 83 11.51 -23.86 10.16
N ARG A 84 11.31 -22.97 11.12
CA ARG A 84 10.35 -21.86 11.03
C ARG A 84 11.10 -20.54 11.00
N ILE A 85 10.76 -19.71 10.05
CA ILE A 85 11.39 -18.40 9.86
C ILE A 85 10.29 -17.35 9.83
N ASP A 86 10.37 -16.37 10.71
CA ASP A 86 9.60 -15.14 10.69
C ASP A 86 10.27 -14.12 9.78
N THR A 87 9.47 -13.28 9.16
CA THR A 87 9.97 -12.32 8.17
C THR A 87 9.30 -10.97 8.37
N VAL A 88 10.12 -9.95 8.50
CA VAL A 88 9.68 -8.56 8.58
C VAL A 88 10.01 -7.85 7.27
N VAL A 89 9.01 -7.27 6.64
CA VAL A 89 9.15 -6.55 5.36
C VAL A 89 8.91 -5.07 5.54
N PHE A 90 9.88 -4.27 5.13
CA PHE A 90 9.82 -2.80 5.08
C PHE A 90 9.55 -2.37 3.66
N PHE A 91 8.44 -1.71 3.43
CA PHE A 91 8.06 -1.26 2.09
C PHE A 91 7.40 0.12 2.13
N GLN A 92 7.38 0.79 0.99
CA GLN A 92 6.65 2.03 0.79
C GLN A 92 5.87 1.99 -0.51
N ILE A 93 4.80 2.77 -0.56
CA ILE A 93 3.98 2.88 -1.75
C ILE A 93 4.54 4.02 -2.60
N THR A 94 4.98 3.69 -3.82
CA THR A 94 5.55 4.63 -4.79
C THR A 94 4.51 5.14 -5.77
N ASP A 95 3.56 4.27 -6.17
CA ASP A 95 2.44 4.62 -7.04
C ASP A 95 1.11 4.27 -6.38
N PRO A 96 0.38 5.28 -5.84
CA PRO A 96 -0.91 5.06 -5.19
C PRO A 96 -1.99 4.49 -6.12
N ARG A 97 -1.92 4.76 -7.42
CA ARG A 97 -2.87 4.26 -8.41
C ARG A 97 -2.68 2.76 -8.62
N LEU A 98 -1.45 2.32 -8.88
CA LEU A 98 -1.13 0.91 -9.03
C LEU A 98 -1.42 0.13 -7.75
N PHE A 99 -1.13 0.71 -6.58
CA PHE A 99 -1.46 0.13 -5.28
C PHE A 99 -2.97 -0.06 -5.07
N THR A 100 -3.79 0.83 -5.60
CA THR A 100 -5.24 0.78 -5.43
C THR A 100 -5.91 -0.18 -6.41
N TYR A 101 -5.45 -0.22 -7.65
CA TYR A 101 -6.09 -0.97 -8.75
C TYR A 101 -5.28 -2.16 -9.26
N GLY A 102 -4.00 -2.26 -8.94
CA GLY A 102 -3.12 -3.30 -9.44
C GLY A 102 -3.31 -4.65 -8.74
N VAL A 103 -3.72 -4.66 -7.49
CA VAL A 103 -3.94 -5.86 -6.67
C VAL A 103 -5.05 -5.62 -5.65
N GLU A 104 -5.89 -6.63 -5.43
CA GLU A 104 -7.04 -6.50 -4.54
C GLU A 104 -6.61 -6.37 -3.07
N ASN A 105 -5.70 -7.23 -2.62
CA ASN A 105 -5.17 -7.22 -1.26
C ASN A 105 -3.63 -7.22 -1.26
N PRO A 106 -3.01 -6.03 -1.29
CA PRO A 106 -1.56 -5.91 -1.40
C PRO A 106 -0.79 -6.60 -0.29
N ILE A 107 -1.25 -6.49 0.95
CA ILE A 107 -0.56 -7.06 2.11
C ILE A 107 -0.54 -8.58 2.05
N MET A 108 -1.69 -9.19 1.76
CA MET A 108 -1.79 -10.65 1.60
C MET A 108 -0.98 -11.14 0.39
N ALA A 109 -0.93 -10.34 -0.68
CA ALA A 109 -0.11 -10.67 -1.86
C ALA A 109 1.38 -10.66 -1.53
N ILE A 110 1.87 -9.65 -0.77
CA ILE A 110 3.25 -9.59 -0.29
C ILE A 110 3.55 -10.76 0.65
N GLU A 111 2.65 -11.10 1.56
CA GLU A 111 2.81 -12.23 2.49
C GLU A 111 3.02 -13.55 1.73
N ASN A 112 2.13 -13.87 0.79
CA ASN A 112 2.22 -15.09 0.01
C ASN A 112 3.48 -15.13 -0.88
N LEU A 113 3.84 -13.99 -1.46
CA LEU A 113 5.05 -13.85 -2.25
C LEU A 113 6.30 -14.03 -1.38
N THR A 114 6.32 -13.43 -0.18
CA THR A 114 7.40 -13.58 0.80
C THR A 114 7.57 -15.04 1.20
N ALA A 115 6.48 -15.73 1.55
CA ALA A 115 6.51 -17.14 1.92
C ALA A 115 7.04 -18.03 0.79
N THR A 116 6.61 -17.78 -0.45
CA THR A 116 7.05 -18.55 -1.61
C THR A 116 8.51 -18.30 -1.94
N THR A 117 8.94 -17.03 -1.93
CA THR A 117 10.33 -16.65 -2.21
C THR A 117 11.28 -17.18 -1.15
N LEU A 118 10.88 -17.08 0.13
CA LEU A 118 11.64 -17.65 1.25
C LEU A 118 11.85 -19.15 1.09
N ARG A 119 10.77 -19.88 0.78
CA ARG A 119 10.82 -21.33 0.57
C ARG A 119 11.77 -21.71 -0.56
N ASN A 120 11.77 -20.96 -1.66
CA ASN A 120 12.66 -21.21 -2.78
C ASN A 120 14.12 -20.96 -2.40
N ILE A 121 14.43 -19.83 -1.75
CA ILE A 121 15.81 -19.50 -1.36
C ILE A 121 16.36 -20.49 -0.36
N ILE A 122 15.59 -20.83 0.69
CA ILE A 122 16.02 -21.75 1.76
C ILE A 122 16.10 -23.18 1.25
N GLY A 123 15.19 -23.59 0.35
CA GLY A 123 15.21 -24.94 -0.24
C GLY A 123 16.48 -25.28 -1.04
N ASP A 124 17.19 -24.25 -1.51
CA ASP A 124 18.48 -24.41 -2.19
C ASP A 124 19.70 -24.35 -1.26
N MET A 125 19.49 -24.10 0.06
CA MET A 125 20.55 -23.91 1.05
C MET A 125 20.54 -25.03 2.10
N GLU A 126 21.72 -25.37 2.59
CA GLU A 126 21.89 -26.23 3.75
C GLU A 126 21.63 -25.46 5.06
N LEU A 127 21.30 -26.16 6.14
CA LEU A 127 20.98 -25.55 7.42
C LEU A 127 22.06 -24.59 7.91
N ASP A 128 23.31 -25.03 7.92
CA ASP A 128 24.45 -24.21 8.37
C ASP A 128 24.63 -22.96 7.53
N ALA A 129 24.47 -23.08 6.21
CA ALA A 129 24.53 -21.94 5.29
C ALA A 129 23.37 -20.98 5.55
N THR A 130 22.18 -21.46 5.85
CA THR A 130 21.01 -20.64 6.17
C THR A 130 21.24 -19.81 7.44
N LEU A 131 21.82 -20.40 8.47
CA LEU A 131 22.08 -19.73 9.75
C LEU A 131 23.19 -18.68 9.66
N THR A 132 24.20 -18.91 8.81
CA THR A 132 25.38 -18.04 8.69
C THR A 132 25.24 -16.95 7.62
N SER A 133 24.30 -17.10 6.67
CA SER A 133 24.21 -16.23 5.48
C SER A 133 22.95 -15.36 5.47
N ARG A 134 22.47 -14.92 6.62
CA ARG A 134 21.22 -14.11 6.74
C ARG A 134 21.24 -12.87 5.84
N GLU A 135 22.35 -12.13 5.77
CA GLU A 135 22.45 -10.94 4.92
C GLU A 135 22.28 -11.26 3.43
N ILE A 136 22.80 -12.41 2.99
CA ILE A 136 22.66 -12.85 1.60
C ILE A 136 21.20 -13.21 1.32
N ILE A 137 20.53 -13.88 2.25
CA ILE A 137 19.12 -14.24 2.14
C ILE A 137 18.26 -12.99 2.12
N ASN A 138 18.47 -12.05 3.06
CA ASN A 138 17.77 -10.78 3.11
C ASN A 138 17.89 -9.98 1.80
N THR A 139 19.11 -9.94 1.23
CA THR A 139 19.37 -9.24 -0.04
C THR A 139 18.67 -9.91 -1.22
N LYS A 140 18.71 -11.24 -1.31
CA LYS A 140 18.01 -12.01 -2.35
C LYS A 140 16.49 -11.87 -2.22
N MET A 141 15.97 -11.98 -0.99
CA MET A 141 14.56 -11.77 -0.70
C MET A 141 14.10 -10.39 -1.13
N ARG A 142 14.81 -9.34 -0.70
CA ARG A 142 14.51 -7.96 -1.08
C ARG A 142 14.47 -7.80 -2.60
N ALA A 143 15.51 -8.25 -3.31
CA ALA A 143 15.59 -8.12 -4.76
C ALA A 143 14.43 -8.83 -5.48
N SER A 144 14.08 -10.04 -5.07
CA SER A 144 12.97 -10.80 -5.66
C SER A 144 11.62 -10.16 -5.37
N LEU A 145 11.40 -9.69 -4.14
CA LEU A 145 10.16 -9.04 -3.75
C LEU A 145 9.98 -7.70 -4.45
N ASP A 146 11.03 -6.89 -4.54
CA ASP A 146 10.99 -5.56 -5.18
C ASP A 146 10.55 -5.66 -6.65
N VAL A 147 11.15 -6.57 -7.40
CA VAL A 147 10.76 -6.83 -8.81
C VAL A 147 9.31 -7.30 -8.94
N ALA A 148 8.86 -8.17 -8.05
CA ALA A 148 7.52 -8.74 -8.10
C ALA A 148 6.43 -7.77 -7.65
N THR A 149 6.75 -6.81 -6.76
CA THR A 149 5.80 -5.82 -6.23
C THR A 149 5.77 -4.51 -7.02
N ASP A 150 6.73 -4.28 -7.91
CA ASP A 150 6.80 -3.08 -8.76
C ASP A 150 5.51 -2.85 -9.58
N PRO A 151 4.87 -3.85 -10.23
CA PRO A 151 3.59 -3.68 -10.91
C PRO A 151 2.44 -3.21 -10.01
N TRP A 152 2.58 -3.36 -8.70
CA TRP A 152 1.58 -2.93 -7.71
C TRP A 152 1.88 -1.54 -7.12
N GLY A 153 2.93 -0.86 -7.64
CA GLY A 153 3.36 0.43 -7.13
C GLY A 153 3.91 0.38 -5.71
N ILE A 154 4.52 -0.74 -5.33
CA ILE A 154 5.12 -0.97 -4.03
C ILE A 154 6.62 -1.17 -4.22
N LYS A 155 7.41 -0.49 -3.41
CA LYS A 155 8.86 -0.64 -3.34
C LYS A 155 9.25 -1.30 -2.02
N VAL A 156 9.96 -2.42 -2.10
CA VAL A 156 10.50 -3.10 -0.94
C VAL A 156 11.88 -2.54 -0.62
N ASN A 157 11.98 -1.88 0.53
CA ASN A 157 13.23 -1.23 0.95
C ASN A 157 14.17 -2.23 1.63
N ARG A 158 13.62 -3.06 2.53
CA ARG A 158 14.40 -4.00 3.33
C ARG A 158 13.55 -5.21 3.73
N VAL A 159 14.20 -6.35 3.86
CA VAL A 159 13.64 -7.59 4.41
C VAL A 159 14.57 -8.06 5.51
N GLU A 160 14.01 -8.47 6.63
CA GLU A 160 14.73 -9.01 7.79
C GLU A 160 14.16 -10.40 8.16
N LEU A 161 15.03 -11.33 8.47
CA LEU A 161 14.72 -12.72 8.87
C LEU A 161 15.19 -12.97 10.31
#